data_be52cf6c4b235832e8e38104e9618536
#
_entry.id   be52cf6c4b235832e8e38104e9618536
#
_cell.length_a   1.000
_cell.length_b   1.000
_cell.length_c   1.000
_cell.angle_alpha   90.00
_cell.angle_beta   90.00
_cell.angle_gamma   90.00
#
_symmetry.space_group_name_H-M   'P 1'
#
loop_
_entity.id
_entity.type
_entity.pdbx_description
1 polymer ?
#
loop_
_entity_poly.entity_id
_entity_poly.type
_entity_poly.pdbx_seq_one_letter_code
_entity_poly.pdbx_strand_id
1 'polypeptide(L)'
;MAMDSKSKIFSYRGGMYLLLAILIFTLIGGFIVYHLSVLSHSKSITTIDESIFFAIIGVAGVSIVIALMLAMRMSRNLRSLDRAVTAMENGADIESMTQFADDELGDIARHIIALYGRLREASNDIQREHDKAMHEHQEKLRIKRQLTNNINHELKTPVAAIQGYLETLINSTDISDEERNAFIEKCYTHCLRLTQLLHDVSTITRLEDGSSRIVCESIDLRVILDEIASDVALLPDDKRMRMNISLPEKVVINGNSTLLMSIFKNLTDNALAYSGGRDIYIKLVNETADAYTLSFADNGIGVDEEHIGHIFERFYRIDKGRSRKLGGTGLGLSIVKNSILFHGGDISVCNRKMGGLEFTITLPKSLA
;
A
#
# COMPACT_ATOMS: atom_id res chain seq x y z
N MET A 1 -21.80 -29.00 -20.79
CA MET A 1 -22.64 -30.05 -21.45
C MET A 1 -22.53 -31.46 -20.82
N ALA A 2 -21.46 -31.79 -20.10
CA ALA A 2 -21.31 -33.10 -19.42
C ALA A 2 -21.94 -33.21 -18.02
N MET A 3 -22.18 -32.11 -17.34
CA MET A 3 -22.78 -32.09 -15.98
C MET A 3 -24.32 -32.23 -15.98
N ASP A 4 -24.99 -31.76 -17.02
CA ASP A 4 -26.45 -31.90 -17.16
C ASP A 4 -26.93 -33.35 -17.29
N SER A 5 -26.09 -34.20 -17.81
CA SER A 5 -26.34 -35.66 -17.96
C SER A 5 -26.23 -36.43 -16.62
N LYS A 6 -25.30 -36.04 -15.73
CA LYS A 6 -25.10 -36.72 -14.43
C LYS A 6 -26.19 -36.37 -13.41
N SER A 7 -26.65 -35.14 -13.35
CA SER A 7 -27.72 -34.72 -12.46
C SER A 7 -29.06 -35.38 -12.80
N LYS A 8 -29.38 -35.52 -14.10
CA LYS A 8 -30.55 -36.26 -14.58
C LYS A 8 -30.47 -37.76 -14.24
N ILE A 9 -29.26 -38.37 -14.34
CA ILE A 9 -29.08 -39.78 -14.02
C ILE A 9 -29.25 -40.06 -12.53
N PHE A 10 -28.81 -39.14 -11.64
CA PHE A 10 -28.99 -39.34 -10.20
C PHE A 10 -30.44 -39.15 -9.75
N SER A 11 -31.17 -38.19 -10.32
CA SER A 11 -32.60 -38.00 -10.09
C SER A 11 -33.45 -39.19 -10.56
N TYR A 12 -33.10 -39.77 -11.72
CA TYR A 12 -33.80 -40.96 -12.24
C TYR A 12 -33.53 -42.22 -11.41
N ARG A 13 -32.29 -42.44 -10.94
CA ARG A 13 -31.92 -43.60 -10.12
C ARG A 13 -32.59 -43.55 -8.72
N GLY A 14 -32.62 -42.41 -8.05
CA GLY A 14 -33.31 -42.27 -6.77
C GLY A 14 -34.83 -42.56 -6.89
N GLY A 15 -35.50 -41.98 -7.86
CA GLY A 15 -36.90 -42.26 -8.16
C GLY A 15 -37.16 -43.73 -8.57
N MET A 16 -36.24 -44.37 -9.31
CA MET A 16 -36.32 -45.77 -9.72
C MET A 16 -36.20 -46.71 -8.51
N TYR A 17 -35.27 -46.46 -7.57
CA TYR A 17 -35.15 -47.31 -6.37
C TYR A 17 -36.37 -47.15 -5.44
N LEU A 18 -36.94 -45.95 -5.34
CA LEU A 18 -38.18 -45.73 -4.56
C LEU A 18 -39.35 -46.45 -5.19
N LEU A 19 -39.54 -46.39 -6.52
CA LEU A 19 -40.52 -47.13 -7.26
C LEU A 19 -40.34 -48.65 -7.12
N LEU A 20 -39.11 -49.12 -7.18
CA LEU A 20 -38.78 -50.51 -6.99
C LEU A 20 -39.11 -51.01 -5.56
N ALA A 21 -38.81 -50.22 -4.55
CA ALA A 21 -39.13 -50.49 -3.15
C ALA A 21 -40.66 -50.54 -2.93
N ILE A 22 -41.43 -49.60 -3.52
CA ILE A 22 -42.90 -49.60 -3.47
C ILE A 22 -43.45 -50.81 -4.18
N LEU A 23 -42.91 -51.18 -5.36
CA LEU A 23 -43.35 -52.34 -6.10
C LEU A 23 -43.08 -53.65 -5.31
N ILE A 24 -41.90 -53.79 -4.70
CA ILE A 24 -41.57 -54.93 -3.86
C ILE A 24 -42.50 -55.02 -2.65
N PHE A 25 -42.80 -53.90 -2.00
CA PHE A 25 -43.68 -53.85 -0.83
C PHE A 25 -45.12 -54.20 -1.19
N THR A 26 -45.63 -53.74 -2.33
CA THR A 26 -46.95 -54.09 -2.86
C THR A 26 -47.05 -55.58 -3.29
N LEU A 27 -45.99 -56.11 -3.88
CA LEU A 27 -45.89 -57.53 -4.22
C LEU A 27 -45.83 -58.46 -3.01
N ILE A 28 -45.09 -58.09 -1.97
CA ILE A 28 -44.99 -58.79 -0.69
C ILE A 28 -46.36 -58.73 0.00
N GLY A 29 -47.00 -57.55 0.08
CA GLY A 29 -48.33 -57.37 0.61
C GLY A 29 -49.35 -58.20 -0.11
N GLY A 30 -49.37 -58.18 -1.44
CA GLY A 30 -50.23 -59.01 -2.28
C GLY A 30 -50.04 -60.50 -2.08
N PHE A 31 -48.75 -60.92 -1.93
CA PHE A 31 -48.41 -62.32 -1.67
C PHE A 31 -48.87 -62.80 -0.29
N ILE A 32 -48.73 -61.95 0.74
CA ILE A 32 -49.22 -62.23 2.10
C ILE A 32 -50.73 -62.35 2.08
N VAL A 33 -51.44 -61.45 1.41
CA VAL A 33 -52.90 -61.48 1.29
C VAL A 33 -53.35 -62.75 0.52
N TYR A 34 -52.68 -63.09 -0.58
CA TYR A 34 -53.01 -64.30 -1.35
C TYR A 34 -52.77 -65.58 -0.51
N HIS A 35 -51.72 -65.71 0.25
CA HIS A 35 -51.45 -66.83 1.13
C HIS A 35 -52.46 -66.92 2.32
N LEU A 36 -52.86 -65.80 2.93
CA LEU A 36 -53.86 -65.75 3.94
C LEU A 36 -55.23 -66.16 3.39
N SER A 37 -55.58 -65.73 2.19
CA SER A 37 -56.80 -66.10 1.47
C SER A 37 -56.90 -67.62 1.17
N VAL A 38 -55.77 -68.20 0.72
CA VAL A 38 -55.67 -69.66 0.47
C VAL A 38 -55.74 -70.47 1.74
N LEU A 39 -55.14 -70.01 2.84
CA LEU A 39 -55.25 -70.64 4.15
C LEU A 39 -56.69 -70.53 4.75
N SER A 40 -57.48 -69.49 4.46
CA SER A 40 -58.84 -69.26 4.94
C SER A 40 -59.87 -70.09 4.21
N HIS A 41 -59.56 -70.56 3.02
CA HIS A 41 -60.46 -71.43 2.21
C HIS A 41 -60.82 -72.77 2.87
N SER A 42 -60.14 -73.10 3.96
CA SER A 42 -60.44 -74.36 4.71
C SER A 42 -61.45 -74.23 5.83
N LYS A 43 -61.98 -73.02 6.20
CA LYS A 43 -63.10 -72.86 7.17
C LYS A 43 -63.72 -71.44 7.01
N SER A 44 -65.07 -71.45 6.80
CA SER A 44 -66.04 -70.37 6.72
C SER A 44 -65.73 -69.05 7.51
N ILE A 45 -65.04 -68.12 6.95
CA ILE A 45 -64.86 -66.74 7.43
C ILE A 45 -64.75 -65.81 6.22
N THR A 46 -65.87 -65.63 5.48
CA THR A 46 -65.86 -64.81 4.24
C THR A 46 -65.91 -63.28 4.47
N THR A 47 -66.42 -62.81 5.64
CA THR A 47 -66.63 -61.38 5.89
C THR A 47 -65.46 -60.67 6.55
N ILE A 48 -64.55 -61.39 7.20
CA ILE A 48 -63.34 -60.81 7.84
C ILE A 48 -62.27 -60.61 6.79
N ASP A 49 -62.16 -61.46 5.75
CA ASP A 49 -61.18 -61.41 4.71
C ASP A 49 -61.30 -60.13 3.84
N GLU A 50 -62.47 -59.70 3.46
CA GLU A 50 -62.69 -58.48 2.65
C GLU A 50 -62.25 -57.21 3.40
N SER A 51 -62.57 -57.10 4.69
CA SER A 51 -62.22 -55.93 5.51
C SER A 51 -60.70 -55.82 5.67
N ILE A 52 -59.96 -56.93 5.85
CA ILE A 52 -58.55 -56.97 5.96
C ILE A 52 -57.92 -56.61 4.60
N PHE A 53 -58.44 -57.09 3.48
CA PHE A 53 -57.99 -56.75 2.15
C PHE A 53 -58.07 -55.26 1.85
N PHE A 54 -59.24 -54.63 2.14
CA PHE A 54 -59.41 -53.18 1.96
C PHE A 54 -58.54 -52.37 2.91
N ALA A 55 -58.32 -52.82 4.14
CA ALA A 55 -57.41 -52.16 5.07
C ALA A 55 -55.92 -52.16 4.54
N ILE A 56 -55.45 -53.29 3.99
CA ILE A 56 -54.08 -53.38 3.44
C ILE A 56 -53.96 -52.49 2.19
N ILE A 57 -54.93 -52.45 1.31
CA ILE A 57 -54.93 -51.54 0.15
C ILE A 57 -54.92 -50.07 0.60
N GLY A 58 -55.74 -49.74 1.64
CA GLY A 58 -55.74 -48.41 2.21
C GLY A 58 -54.41 -47.98 2.77
N VAL A 59 -53.76 -48.85 3.56
CA VAL A 59 -52.38 -48.57 4.11
C VAL A 59 -51.37 -48.46 2.99
N ALA A 60 -51.41 -49.33 1.98
CA ALA A 60 -50.53 -49.25 0.82
C ALA A 60 -50.71 -47.94 0.05
N GLY A 61 -51.98 -47.54 -0.20
CA GLY A 61 -52.29 -46.27 -0.85
C GLY A 61 -51.77 -45.05 -0.10
N VAL A 62 -51.98 -45.01 1.23
CA VAL A 62 -51.44 -43.92 2.07
C VAL A 62 -49.90 -43.90 2.05
N SER A 63 -49.27 -45.07 2.11
CA SER A 63 -47.80 -45.18 2.06
C SER A 63 -47.24 -44.67 0.73
N ILE A 64 -47.89 -44.96 -0.40
CA ILE A 64 -47.52 -44.45 -1.73
C ILE A 64 -47.66 -42.92 -1.79
N VAL A 65 -48.74 -42.36 -1.26
CA VAL A 65 -48.94 -40.90 -1.24
C VAL A 65 -47.85 -40.21 -0.41
N ILE A 66 -47.55 -40.76 0.78
CA ILE A 66 -46.48 -40.22 1.64
C ILE A 66 -45.11 -40.30 0.92
N ALA A 67 -44.78 -41.43 0.31
CA ALA A 67 -43.53 -41.61 -0.45
C ALA A 67 -43.42 -40.62 -1.63
N LEU A 68 -44.51 -40.40 -2.36
CA LEU A 68 -44.55 -39.42 -3.45
C LEU A 68 -44.39 -37.98 -2.94
N MET A 69 -45.00 -37.62 -1.82
CA MET A 69 -44.82 -36.29 -1.20
C MET A 69 -43.37 -36.06 -0.78
N LEU A 70 -42.74 -37.04 -0.12
CA LEU A 70 -41.34 -36.96 0.29
C LEU A 70 -40.40 -36.86 -0.92
N ALA A 71 -40.65 -37.66 -1.96
CA ALA A 71 -39.87 -37.61 -3.19
C ALA A 71 -39.98 -36.25 -3.92
N MET A 72 -41.17 -35.68 -3.97
CA MET A 72 -41.41 -34.36 -4.56
C MET A 72 -40.75 -33.23 -3.75
N ARG A 73 -40.77 -33.33 -2.41
CA ARG A 73 -40.11 -32.37 -1.52
C ARG A 73 -38.61 -32.42 -1.68
N MET A 74 -38.02 -33.61 -1.66
CA MET A 74 -36.58 -33.82 -1.89
C MET A 74 -36.11 -33.35 -3.26
N SER A 75 -36.89 -33.63 -4.32
CA SER A 75 -36.58 -33.18 -5.68
C SER A 75 -36.66 -31.66 -5.85
N ARG A 76 -37.50 -30.96 -5.08
CA ARG A 76 -37.55 -29.49 -5.09
C ARG A 76 -36.29 -28.86 -4.48
N ASN A 77 -35.87 -29.36 -3.31
CA ASN A 77 -34.66 -28.86 -2.63
C ASN A 77 -33.40 -29.09 -3.45
N LEU A 78 -33.25 -30.29 -4.06
CA LEU A 78 -32.15 -30.59 -4.93
C LEU A 78 -32.09 -29.70 -6.18
N ARG A 79 -33.24 -29.41 -6.79
CA ARG A 79 -33.29 -28.48 -7.95
C ARG A 79 -32.98 -27.02 -7.57
N SER A 80 -33.41 -26.60 -6.38
CA SER A 80 -33.10 -25.25 -5.87
C SER A 80 -31.60 -25.12 -5.57
N LEU A 81 -30.98 -26.15 -4.98
CA LEU A 81 -29.53 -26.19 -4.75
C LEU A 81 -28.74 -26.20 -6.05
N ASP A 82 -29.14 -27.02 -7.05
CA ASP A 82 -28.52 -27.05 -8.35
C ASP A 82 -28.55 -25.70 -9.07
N ARG A 83 -29.70 -24.98 -9.00
CA ARG A 83 -29.80 -23.63 -9.54
C ARG A 83 -28.92 -22.65 -8.79
N ALA A 84 -28.84 -22.74 -7.45
CA ALA A 84 -27.98 -21.88 -6.65
C ALA A 84 -26.52 -22.10 -6.98
N VAL A 85 -26.07 -23.38 -7.10
CA VAL A 85 -24.69 -23.71 -7.49
C VAL A 85 -24.36 -23.20 -8.90
N THR A 86 -25.28 -23.37 -9.86
CA THR A 86 -25.10 -22.85 -11.23
C THR A 86 -25.05 -21.32 -11.26
N ALA A 87 -25.84 -20.64 -10.43
CA ALA A 87 -25.78 -19.19 -10.28
C ALA A 87 -24.46 -18.74 -9.65
N MET A 88 -23.93 -19.50 -8.67
CA MET A 88 -22.61 -19.28 -8.07
C MET A 88 -21.49 -19.38 -9.11
N GLU A 89 -21.51 -20.42 -9.95
CA GLU A 89 -20.53 -20.58 -11.04
C GLU A 89 -20.54 -19.41 -12.04
N ASN A 90 -21.71 -18.84 -12.29
CA ASN A 90 -21.89 -17.69 -13.19
C ASN A 90 -21.70 -16.32 -12.50
N GLY A 91 -21.33 -16.28 -11.21
CA GLY A 91 -21.09 -15.05 -10.47
C GLY A 91 -22.34 -14.22 -10.13
N ALA A 92 -23.54 -14.80 -10.27
CA ALA A 92 -24.80 -14.12 -9.99
C ALA A 92 -25.01 -13.94 -8.49
N ASP A 93 -25.79 -12.93 -8.12
CA ASP A 93 -26.16 -12.64 -6.73
C ASP A 93 -27.21 -13.63 -6.23
N ILE A 94 -26.93 -14.28 -5.09
CA ILE A 94 -27.66 -15.44 -4.59
C ILE A 94 -28.69 -15.05 -3.53
N GLU A 95 -28.63 -13.83 -2.98
CA GLU A 95 -29.51 -13.39 -1.89
C GLU A 95 -31.00 -13.49 -2.21
N SER A 96 -31.38 -13.44 -3.48
CA SER A 96 -32.78 -13.50 -3.93
C SER A 96 -33.31 -14.90 -4.23
N MET A 97 -32.48 -15.96 -4.20
CA MET A 97 -32.86 -17.31 -4.69
C MET A 97 -33.13 -18.35 -3.60
N THR A 98 -33.15 -18.00 -2.33
CA THR A 98 -33.12 -18.97 -1.22
C THR A 98 -34.43 -19.23 -0.53
N GLN A 99 -35.35 -19.90 -1.22
CA GLN A 99 -36.46 -20.60 -0.52
C GLN A 99 -36.16 -22.11 -0.47
N PHE A 100 -35.43 -22.53 0.56
CA PHE A 100 -35.27 -23.95 0.89
C PHE A 100 -36.35 -24.36 1.92
N ALA A 101 -36.77 -25.63 1.86
CA ALA A 101 -37.68 -26.18 2.88
C ALA A 101 -36.95 -26.26 4.23
N ASP A 102 -37.75 -26.22 5.33
CA ASP A 102 -37.23 -26.44 6.69
C ASP A 102 -37.09 -27.96 6.94
N ASP A 103 -35.99 -28.51 6.41
CA ASP A 103 -35.54 -29.87 6.60
C ASP A 103 -34.01 -29.93 6.58
N GLU A 104 -33.44 -31.09 6.91
CA GLU A 104 -31.98 -31.29 6.99
C GLU A 104 -31.24 -30.93 5.68
N LEU A 105 -31.91 -31.16 4.54
CA LEU A 105 -31.36 -30.83 3.23
C LEU A 105 -31.36 -29.32 2.96
N GLY A 106 -32.39 -28.61 3.45
CA GLY A 106 -32.46 -27.16 3.41
C GLY A 106 -31.40 -26.50 4.31
N ASP A 107 -31.12 -27.09 5.49
CA ASP A 107 -30.06 -26.64 6.38
C ASP A 107 -28.66 -26.77 5.71
N ILE A 108 -28.39 -27.92 5.10
CA ILE A 108 -27.13 -28.12 4.35
C ILE A 108 -27.01 -27.11 3.23
N ALA A 109 -28.09 -26.86 2.47
CA ALA A 109 -28.10 -25.87 1.40
C ALA A 109 -27.78 -24.45 1.91
N ARG A 110 -28.39 -24.04 3.02
CA ARG A 110 -28.10 -22.74 3.68
C ARG A 110 -26.65 -22.63 4.13
N HIS A 111 -26.10 -23.69 4.72
CA HIS A 111 -24.69 -23.73 5.13
C HIS A 111 -23.74 -23.61 3.94
N ILE A 112 -23.99 -24.32 2.82
CA ILE A 112 -23.17 -24.24 1.61
C ILE A 112 -23.19 -22.81 1.04
N ILE A 113 -24.36 -22.17 0.99
CA ILE A 113 -24.49 -20.79 0.49
C ILE A 113 -23.77 -19.81 1.41
N ALA A 114 -23.92 -19.95 2.72
CA ALA A 114 -23.21 -19.12 3.70
C ALA A 114 -21.67 -19.28 3.60
N LEU A 115 -21.20 -20.51 3.40
CA LEU A 115 -19.77 -20.79 3.20
C LEU A 115 -19.25 -20.15 1.91
N TYR A 116 -20.01 -20.28 0.81
CA TYR A 116 -19.67 -19.64 -0.45
C TYR A 116 -19.64 -18.12 -0.33
N GLY A 117 -20.59 -17.51 0.37
CA GLY A 117 -20.61 -16.06 0.64
C GLY A 117 -19.34 -15.60 1.36
N ARG A 118 -18.95 -16.31 2.43
CA ARG A 118 -17.70 -16.01 3.16
C ARG A 118 -16.46 -16.18 2.29
N LEU A 119 -16.42 -17.23 1.46
CA LEU A 119 -15.29 -17.49 0.57
C LEU A 119 -15.18 -16.43 -0.51
N ARG A 120 -16.30 -15.95 -1.05
CA ARG A 120 -16.34 -14.84 -2.02
C ARG A 120 -15.90 -13.52 -1.40
N GLU A 121 -16.34 -13.22 -0.19
CA GLU A 121 -15.94 -12.03 0.56
C GLU A 121 -14.43 -12.06 0.85
N ALA A 122 -13.91 -13.16 1.39
CA ALA A 122 -12.47 -13.33 1.61
C ALA A 122 -11.66 -13.22 0.31
N SER A 123 -12.15 -13.79 -0.80
CA SER A 123 -11.50 -13.67 -2.11
C SER A 123 -11.47 -12.23 -2.61
N ASN A 124 -12.57 -11.49 -2.44
CA ASN A 124 -12.64 -10.07 -2.80
C ASN A 124 -11.71 -9.20 -1.95
N ASP A 125 -11.58 -9.50 -0.66
CA ASP A 125 -10.68 -8.77 0.25
C ASP A 125 -9.22 -9.02 -0.12
N ILE A 126 -8.83 -10.27 -0.41
CA ILE A 126 -7.49 -10.61 -0.90
C ILE A 126 -7.20 -9.88 -2.23
N GLN A 127 -8.18 -9.86 -3.15
CA GLN A 127 -8.01 -9.16 -4.42
C GLN A 127 -7.80 -7.64 -4.20
N ARG A 128 -8.58 -7.01 -3.30
CA ARG A 128 -8.42 -5.59 -2.96
C ARG A 128 -7.06 -5.28 -2.35
N GLU A 129 -6.57 -6.15 -1.45
CA GLU A 129 -5.23 -5.99 -0.86
C GLU A 129 -4.14 -6.17 -1.91
N HIS A 130 -4.29 -7.16 -2.80
CA HIS A 130 -3.37 -7.37 -3.91
C HIS A 130 -3.32 -6.16 -4.85
N ASP A 131 -4.48 -5.62 -5.23
CA ASP A 131 -4.57 -4.45 -6.12
C ASP A 131 -3.94 -3.20 -5.47
N LYS A 132 -4.13 -2.99 -4.15
CA LYS A 132 -3.46 -1.93 -3.40
C LYS A 132 -1.94 -2.11 -3.40
N ALA A 133 -1.46 -3.31 -3.07
CA ALA A 133 -0.03 -3.60 -3.04
C ALA A 133 0.61 -3.44 -4.44
N MET A 134 -0.08 -3.86 -5.50
CA MET A 134 0.38 -3.65 -6.88
C MET A 134 0.43 -2.18 -7.24
N HIS A 135 -0.58 -1.39 -6.86
CA HIS A 135 -0.58 0.05 -7.11
C HIS A 135 0.57 0.76 -6.38
N GLU A 136 0.79 0.45 -5.11
CA GLU A 136 1.92 0.98 -4.33
C GLU A 136 3.27 0.58 -4.94
N HIS A 137 3.39 -0.67 -5.40
CA HIS A 137 4.62 -1.13 -6.06
C HIS A 137 4.88 -0.39 -7.37
N GLN A 138 3.85 -0.21 -8.20
CA GLN A 138 3.96 0.53 -9.45
C GLN A 138 4.35 1.99 -9.21
N GLU A 139 3.77 2.62 -8.20
CA GLU A 139 4.10 4.01 -7.85
C GLU A 139 5.55 4.14 -7.35
N LYS A 140 6.04 3.21 -6.52
CA LYS A 140 7.47 3.14 -6.13
C LYS A 140 8.38 3.00 -7.34
N LEU A 141 8.04 2.13 -8.30
CA LEU A 141 8.82 1.97 -9.53
C LEU A 141 8.80 3.24 -10.39
N ARG A 142 7.67 3.94 -10.46
CA ARG A 142 7.52 5.20 -11.19
C ARG A 142 8.43 6.28 -10.59
N ILE A 143 8.39 6.44 -9.27
CA ILE A 143 9.24 7.39 -8.54
C ILE A 143 10.73 7.06 -8.75
N LYS A 144 11.11 5.78 -8.66
CA LYS A 144 12.50 5.35 -8.90
C LYS A 144 12.97 5.64 -10.33
N ARG A 145 12.15 5.41 -11.35
CA ARG A 145 12.47 5.75 -12.75
C ARG A 145 12.61 7.25 -12.93
N GLN A 146 11.73 8.04 -12.36
CA GLN A 146 11.78 9.50 -12.42
C GLN A 146 13.04 10.03 -11.74
N LEU A 147 13.42 9.48 -10.59
CA LEU A 147 14.66 9.79 -9.89
C LEU A 147 15.87 9.53 -10.81
N THR A 148 15.96 8.33 -11.39
CA THR A 148 17.08 7.96 -12.30
C THR A 148 17.16 8.89 -13.52
N ASN A 149 16.04 9.23 -14.14
CA ASN A 149 16.01 10.12 -15.29
C ASN A 149 16.48 11.54 -14.91
N ASN A 150 16.04 12.04 -13.77
CA ASN A 150 16.42 13.36 -13.30
C ASN A 150 17.93 13.41 -12.93
N ILE A 151 18.45 12.36 -12.28
CA ILE A 151 19.89 12.24 -11.99
C ILE A 151 20.69 12.29 -13.29
N ASN A 152 20.33 11.49 -14.29
CA ASN A 152 21.02 11.47 -15.58
C ASN A 152 21.01 12.84 -16.25
N HIS A 153 19.92 13.56 -16.18
CA HIS A 153 19.80 14.91 -16.72
C HIS A 153 20.69 15.92 -15.99
N GLU A 154 20.70 15.89 -14.64
CA GLU A 154 21.51 16.80 -13.82
C GLU A 154 23.01 16.45 -13.87
N LEU A 155 23.40 15.20 -14.17
CA LEU A 155 24.78 14.81 -14.44
C LEU A 155 25.25 15.23 -15.84
N LYS A 156 24.41 15.06 -16.87
CA LYS A 156 24.78 15.35 -18.26
C LYS A 156 25.18 16.82 -18.48
N THR A 157 24.45 17.74 -17.84
CA THR A 157 24.68 19.18 -18.03
C THR A 157 26.08 19.66 -17.61
N PRO A 158 26.54 19.41 -16.35
CA PRO A 158 27.89 19.82 -15.95
C PRO A 158 28.97 19.06 -16.69
N VAL A 159 28.78 17.78 -17.03
CA VAL A 159 29.75 17.02 -17.84
C VAL A 159 29.92 17.64 -19.21
N ALA A 160 28.84 17.97 -19.93
CA ALA A 160 28.92 18.63 -21.22
C ALA A 160 29.54 20.02 -21.14
N ALA A 161 29.30 20.78 -20.06
CA ALA A 161 29.94 22.07 -19.85
C ALA A 161 31.46 21.94 -19.65
N ILE A 162 31.91 21.00 -18.79
CA ILE A 162 33.34 20.71 -18.58
C ILE A 162 33.99 20.32 -19.90
N GLN A 163 33.35 19.39 -20.65
CA GLN A 163 33.90 18.97 -21.95
C GLN A 163 34.01 20.14 -22.91
N GLY A 164 33.03 21.00 -23.04
CA GLY A 164 33.07 22.16 -23.93
C GLY A 164 34.15 23.17 -23.54
N TYR A 165 34.34 23.45 -22.24
CA TYR A 165 35.45 24.31 -21.77
C TYR A 165 36.82 23.70 -22.06
N LEU A 166 36.98 22.40 -21.82
CA LEU A 166 38.25 21.69 -22.10
C LEU A 166 38.54 21.63 -23.61
N GLU A 167 37.54 21.37 -24.45
CA GLU A 167 37.69 21.40 -25.91
C GLU A 167 38.11 22.79 -26.41
N THR A 168 37.55 23.85 -25.82
CA THR A 168 37.95 25.23 -26.13
C THR A 168 39.39 25.48 -25.74
N LEU A 169 39.80 25.05 -24.53
CA LEU A 169 41.20 25.19 -24.05
C LEU A 169 42.22 24.41 -24.88
N ILE A 170 41.85 23.26 -25.42
CA ILE A 170 42.72 22.41 -26.25
C ILE A 170 42.86 22.96 -27.67
N ASN A 171 41.74 23.43 -28.26
CA ASN A 171 41.71 23.77 -29.68
C ASN A 171 42.03 25.24 -30.00
N SER A 172 42.04 26.12 -28.99
CA SER A 172 42.27 27.55 -29.20
C SER A 172 43.71 27.90 -28.86
N THR A 173 44.43 28.46 -29.85
CA THR A 173 45.86 28.88 -29.72
C THR A 173 46.00 30.29 -29.16
N ASP A 174 44.96 31.14 -29.26
CA ASP A 174 45.04 32.57 -28.96
C ASP A 174 44.20 32.99 -27.75
N ILE A 175 44.00 32.09 -26.77
CA ILE A 175 43.30 32.39 -25.51
C ILE A 175 44.23 33.13 -24.55
N SER A 176 43.79 34.25 -24.00
CA SER A 176 44.51 34.97 -22.92
C SER A 176 44.62 34.11 -21.65
N ASP A 177 45.62 34.39 -20.83
CA ASP A 177 45.79 33.68 -19.55
C ASP A 177 44.62 33.91 -18.60
N GLU A 178 43.99 35.10 -18.64
CA GLU A 178 42.76 35.40 -17.87
C GLU A 178 41.57 34.52 -18.31
N GLU A 179 41.35 34.37 -19.61
CA GLU A 179 40.29 33.53 -20.16
C GLU A 179 40.55 32.04 -19.86
N ARG A 180 41.81 31.60 -19.98
CA ARG A 180 42.24 30.25 -19.64
C ARG A 180 41.91 29.92 -18.18
N ASN A 181 42.30 30.79 -17.26
CA ASN A 181 42.04 30.65 -15.84
C ASN A 181 40.55 30.65 -15.56
N ALA A 182 39.75 31.51 -16.22
CA ALA A 182 38.29 31.54 -16.07
C ALA A 182 37.65 30.24 -16.54
N PHE A 183 38.11 29.61 -17.62
CA PHE A 183 37.60 28.31 -18.07
C PHE A 183 37.95 27.18 -17.10
N ILE A 184 39.19 27.16 -16.56
CA ILE A 184 39.64 26.20 -15.54
C ILE A 184 38.78 26.34 -14.28
N GLU A 185 38.50 27.55 -13.81
CA GLU A 185 37.68 27.83 -12.65
C GLU A 185 36.22 27.37 -12.85
N LYS A 186 35.68 27.56 -14.07
CA LYS A 186 34.35 27.02 -14.43
C LYS A 186 34.34 25.49 -14.42
N CYS A 187 35.37 24.84 -14.98
CA CYS A 187 35.49 23.38 -14.91
C CYS A 187 35.53 22.89 -13.47
N TYR A 188 36.33 23.53 -12.62
CA TYR A 188 36.43 23.18 -11.20
C TYR A 188 35.08 23.32 -10.48
N THR A 189 34.36 24.43 -10.72
CA THR A 189 33.01 24.66 -10.17
C THR A 189 32.02 23.56 -10.58
N HIS A 190 32.07 23.15 -11.85
CA HIS A 190 31.21 22.03 -12.31
C HIS A 190 31.63 20.68 -11.72
N CYS A 191 32.92 20.44 -11.48
CA CYS A 191 33.38 19.24 -10.77
C CYS A 191 32.87 19.19 -9.32
N LEU A 192 32.96 20.30 -8.58
CA LEU A 192 32.43 20.40 -7.22
C LEU A 192 30.90 20.11 -7.20
N ARG A 193 30.18 20.65 -8.17
CA ARG A 193 28.75 20.38 -8.30
C ARG A 193 28.45 18.91 -8.57
N LEU A 194 29.24 18.23 -9.41
CA LEU A 194 29.07 16.78 -9.65
C LEU A 194 29.32 15.97 -8.38
N THR A 195 30.35 16.31 -7.61
CA THR A 195 30.67 15.67 -6.34
C THR A 195 29.53 15.82 -5.35
N GLN A 196 28.95 17.02 -5.24
CA GLN A 196 27.80 17.25 -4.38
C GLN A 196 26.58 16.43 -4.84
N LEU A 197 26.26 16.40 -6.14
CA LEU A 197 25.16 15.61 -6.67
C LEU A 197 25.33 14.11 -6.40
N LEU A 198 26.53 13.58 -6.55
CA LEU A 198 26.83 12.17 -6.23
C LEU A 198 26.66 11.89 -4.74
N HIS A 199 27.08 12.81 -3.87
CA HIS A 199 26.88 12.70 -2.43
C HIS A 199 25.38 12.69 -2.08
N ASP A 200 24.60 13.63 -2.64
CA ASP A 200 23.15 13.74 -2.44
C ASP A 200 22.44 12.47 -2.88
N VAL A 201 22.75 11.95 -4.07
CA VAL A 201 22.20 10.69 -4.60
C VAL A 201 22.53 9.51 -3.70
N SER A 202 23.80 9.40 -3.26
CA SER A 202 24.23 8.34 -2.34
C SER A 202 23.46 8.38 -1.02
N THR A 203 23.24 9.58 -0.48
CA THR A 203 22.48 9.78 0.77
C THR A 203 21.02 9.34 0.60
N ILE A 204 20.36 9.75 -0.49
CA ILE A 204 18.98 9.35 -0.79
C ILE A 204 18.88 7.83 -0.94
N THR A 205 19.80 7.22 -1.71
CA THR A 205 19.78 5.76 -1.93
C THR A 205 19.94 4.98 -0.63
N ARG A 206 20.86 5.42 0.26
CA ARG A 206 21.04 4.80 1.58
C ARG A 206 19.78 4.89 2.45
N LEU A 207 19.08 6.02 2.40
CA LEU A 207 17.82 6.21 3.13
C LEU A 207 16.67 5.36 2.56
N GLU A 208 16.67 5.08 1.25
CA GLU A 208 15.64 4.25 0.59
C GLU A 208 15.85 2.74 0.78
N ASP A 209 17.11 2.28 0.75
CA ASP A 209 17.44 0.84 0.84
C ASP A 209 17.22 0.24 2.24
N GLY A 210 16.74 1.04 3.16
CA GLY A 210 16.40 0.62 4.52
C GLY A 210 17.56 0.78 5.51
N SER A 211 17.18 1.25 6.68
CA SER A 211 18.02 1.74 7.76
C SER A 211 18.97 0.72 8.43
N SER A 212 18.97 -0.54 8.03
CA SER A 212 19.66 -1.63 8.74
C SER A 212 21.20 -1.52 8.78
N ARG A 213 21.80 -0.56 8.06
CA ARG A 213 23.27 -0.33 8.01
C ARG A 213 23.70 1.04 8.50
N ILE A 214 22.79 1.89 8.91
CA ILE A 214 23.10 3.24 9.37
C ILE A 214 23.33 3.17 10.88
N VAL A 215 24.57 3.41 11.30
CA VAL A 215 24.93 3.41 12.73
C VAL A 215 24.39 4.68 13.37
N CYS A 216 23.73 4.51 14.52
CA CYS A 216 23.23 5.59 15.34
C CYS A 216 23.98 5.63 16.66
N GLU A 217 24.26 6.83 17.13
CA GLU A 217 25.00 7.11 18.34
C GLU A 217 24.41 8.31 19.10
N SER A 218 24.86 8.53 20.30
CA SER A 218 24.43 9.70 21.11
C SER A 218 25.15 10.96 20.62
N ILE A 219 24.42 11.89 20.05
CA ILE A 219 24.96 13.09 19.39
C ILE A 219 24.38 14.34 20.05
N ASP A 220 25.24 15.29 20.36
CA ASP A 220 24.83 16.62 20.77
C ASP A 220 24.66 17.53 19.55
N LEU A 221 23.42 17.92 19.26
CA LEU A 221 23.09 18.82 18.15
C LEU A 221 23.76 20.19 18.26
N ARG A 222 24.09 20.62 19.48
CA ARG A 222 24.78 21.88 19.69
C ARG A 222 26.14 21.89 19.01
N VAL A 223 26.90 20.79 19.11
CA VAL A 223 28.21 20.63 18.48
C VAL A 223 28.10 20.73 16.95
N ILE A 224 27.10 20.06 16.36
CA ILE A 224 26.84 20.14 14.90
C ILE A 224 26.55 21.59 14.47
N LEU A 225 25.71 22.28 15.20
CA LEU A 225 25.30 23.64 14.85
C LEU A 225 26.41 24.67 15.06
N ASP A 226 27.25 24.49 16.07
CA ASP A 226 28.42 25.35 16.32
C ASP A 226 29.51 25.14 15.23
N GLU A 227 29.66 23.90 14.72
CA GLU A 227 30.52 23.61 13.56
C GLU A 227 30.02 24.32 12.29
N ILE A 228 28.71 24.20 11.97
CA ILE A 228 28.11 24.89 10.82
C ILE A 228 28.21 26.42 10.97
N ALA A 229 27.99 26.95 12.17
CA ALA A 229 28.14 28.37 12.44
C ALA A 229 29.58 28.87 12.22
N SER A 230 30.56 28.06 12.59
CA SER A 230 31.98 28.35 12.35
C SER A 230 32.33 28.37 10.85
N ASP A 231 31.79 27.40 10.08
CA ASP A 231 31.96 27.39 8.63
C ASP A 231 31.32 28.62 7.96
N VAL A 232 30.12 29.00 8.39
CA VAL A 232 29.43 30.19 7.86
C VAL A 232 30.20 31.47 8.22
N ALA A 233 30.82 31.54 9.39
CA ALA A 233 31.63 32.70 9.82
C ALA A 233 32.90 32.92 8.97
N LEU A 234 33.42 31.88 8.33
CA LEU A 234 34.55 31.96 7.43
C LEU A 234 34.21 32.49 6.03
N LEU A 235 32.94 32.58 5.69
CA LEU A 235 32.50 33.10 4.40
C LEU A 235 32.81 34.62 4.27
N PRO A 236 33.04 35.13 3.05
CA PRO A 236 33.12 36.57 2.78
C PRO A 236 31.89 37.33 3.29
N ASP A 237 32.07 38.57 3.71
CA ASP A 237 31.02 39.39 4.35
C ASP A 237 29.78 39.59 3.48
N ASP A 238 29.89 39.58 2.15
CA ASP A 238 28.82 39.71 1.18
C ASP A 238 27.97 38.43 1.07
N LYS A 239 28.52 37.29 1.44
CA LYS A 239 27.85 35.96 1.38
C LYS A 239 27.47 35.40 2.75
N ARG A 240 28.00 36.00 3.83
CA ARG A 240 27.83 35.51 5.19
C ARG A 240 26.47 35.94 5.77
N MET A 241 25.80 35.00 6.44
CA MET A 241 24.66 35.27 7.32
C MET A 241 25.04 35.11 8.79
N ARG A 242 24.41 35.86 9.68
CA ARG A 242 24.60 35.71 11.13
C ARG A 242 23.75 34.54 11.63
N MET A 243 24.37 33.56 12.27
CA MET A 243 23.68 32.45 12.89
C MET A 243 23.38 32.74 14.36
N ASN A 244 22.10 32.85 14.71
CA ASN A 244 21.62 33.14 16.07
C ASN A 244 21.08 31.82 16.66
N ILE A 245 21.93 31.11 17.41
CA ILE A 245 21.61 29.80 18.00
C ILE A 245 21.20 30.00 19.45
N SER A 246 19.91 29.74 19.75
CA SER A 246 19.29 29.81 21.09
C SER A 246 18.84 28.42 21.52
N LEU A 247 19.81 27.61 21.95
CA LEU A 247 19.61 26.24 22.43
C LEU A 247 20.19 26.11 23.84
N PRO A 248 19.70 25.13 24.64
CA PRO A 248 20.36 24.67 25.86
C PRO A 248 21.82 24.26 25.61
N GLU A 249 22.61 24.17 26.67
CA GLU A 249 24.02 23.74 26.58
C GLU A 249 24.17 22.35 25.92
N LYS A 250 23.18 21.47 26.09
CA LYS A 250 23.14 20.14 25.50
C LYS A 250 21.78 19.82 24.94
N VAL A 251 21.75 19.33 23.68
CA VAL A 251 20.57 18.80 23.01
C VAL A 251 20.95 17.44 22.42
N VAL A 252 20.77 16.40 23.23
CA VAL A 252 21.28 15.06 22.89
C VAL A 252 20.19 14.23 22.21
N ILE A 253 20.54 13.69 21.04
CA ILE A 253 19.68 12.83 20.22
C ILE A 253 20.46 11.54 19.90
N ASN A 254 19.78 10.40 19.95
CA ASN A 254 20.31 9.16 19.41
C ASN A 254 20.03 9.12 17.90
N GLY A 255 21.08 9.25 17.08
CA GLY A 255 20.92 9.36 15.63
C GLY A 255 22.23 9.15 14.86
N ASN A 256 22.17 9.40 13.56
CA ASN A 256 23.35 9.35 12.70
C ASN A 256 23.93 10.77 12.50
N SER A 257 25.20 10.94 12.85
CA SER A 257 25.84 12.26 12.83
C SER A 257 25.88 12.89 11.43
N THR A 258 26.18 12.08 10.41
CA THR A 258 26.22 12.56 9.01
C THR A 258 24.86 13.05 8.52
N LEU A 259 23.78 12.34 8.87
CA LEU A 259 22.42 12.74 8.48
C LEU A 259 21.96 13.97 9.25
N LEU A 260 22.24 14.06 10.56
CA LEU A 260 21.91 15.24 11.36
C LEU A 260 22.68 16.48 10.88
N MET A 261 23.99 16.34 10.59
CA MET A 261 24.80 17.39 9.95
C MET A 261 24.18 17.80 8.61
N SER A 262 23.79 16.84 7.77
CA SER A 262 23.18 17.10 6.47
C SER A 262 21.86 17.87 6.56
N ILE A 263 21.03 17.63 7.59
CA ILE A 263 19.80 18.39 7.81
C ILE A 263 20.09 19.88 7.93
N PHE A 264 20.92 20.26 8.92
CA PHE A 264 21.15 21.65 9.24
C PHE A 264 22.04 22.33 8.19
N LYS A 265 23.00 21.62 7.60
CA LYS A 265 23.80 22.15 6.51
C LYS A 265 22.95 22.47 5.26
N ASN A 266 22.07 21.57 4.83
CA ASN A 266 21.19 21.86 3.69
C ASN A 266 20.22 23.02 3.95
N LEU A 267 19.67 23.16 5.17
CA LEU A 267 18.84 24.31 5.53
C LEU A 267 19.65 25.61 5.51
N THR A 268 20.88 25.58 6.03
CA THR A 268 21.77 26.74 6.05
C THR A 268 22.21 27.13 4.62
N ASP A 269 22.62 26.17 3.80
CA ASP A 269 23.00 26.41 2.41
C ASP A 269 21.85 27.00 1.59
N ASN A 270 20.61 26.53 1.84
CA ASN A 270 19.42 27.11 1.21
C ASN A 270 19.17 28.56 1.66
N ALA A 271 19.30 28.85 2.94
CA ALA A 271 19.17 30.20 3.45
C ALA A 271 20.22 31.14 2.83
N LEU A 272 21.50 30.73 2.80
CA LEU A 272 22.59 31.48 2.18
C LEU A 272 22.36 31.75 0.69
N ALA A 273 21.87 30.73 -0.06
CA ALA A 273 21.73 30.82 -1.51
C ALA A 273 20.46 31.57 -1.96
N TYR A 274 19.36 31.42 -1.25
CA TYR A 274 18.05 31.80 -1.79
C TYR A 274 17.28 32.81 -0.95
N SER A 275 17.54 32.94 0.36
CA SER A 275 16.71 33.80 1.21
C SER A 275 16.88 35.28 0.90
N GLY A 276 18.06 35.72 0.51
CA GLY A 276 18.41 37.14 0.41
C GLY A 276 18.41 37.87 1.77
N GLY A 277 18.23 37.14 2.86
CA GLY A 277 18.31 37.64 4.23
C GLY A 277 19.75 37.75 4.75
N ARG A 278 19.89 38.17 6.01
CA ARG A 278 21.19 38.30 6.68
C ARG A 278 21.29 37.54 7.98
N ASP A 279 20.19 36.98 8.47
CA ASP A 279 20.12 36.29 9.74
C ASP A 279 19.43 34.95 9.62
N ILE A 280 20.03 33.95 10.28
CA ILE A 280 19.45 32.62 10.52
C ILE A 280 19.21 32.49 12.02
N TYR A 281 18.04 32.00 12.40
CA TYR A 281 17.63 31.79 13.80
C TYR A 281 17.38 30.30 14.01
N ILE A 282 18.03 29.72 15.01
CA ILE A 282 17.82 28.33 15.42
C ILE A 282 17.46 28.34 16.90
N LYS A 283 16.28 27.86 17.26
CA LYS A 283 15.83 27.84 18.64
C LYS A 283 15.12 26.55 19.01
N LEU A 284 15.22 26.15 20.26
CA LEU A 284 14.37 25.12 20.83
C LEU A 284 13.00 25.75 21.13
N VAL A 285 11.94 25.22 20.49
CA VAL A 285 10.57 25.68 20.65
C VAL A 285 9.88 24.94 21.79
N ASN A 286 10.10 23.61 21.83
CA ASN A 286 9.50 22.73 22.81
C ASN A 286 10.41 21.53 23.08
N GLU A 287 10.35 21.05 24.33
CA GLU A 287 10.99 19.83 24.76
C GLU A 287 9.99 18.98 25.52
N THR A 288 9.83 17.74 25.09
CA THR A 288 9.04 16.73 25.78
C THR A 288 9.95 15.65 26.38
N ALA A 289 9.38 14.67 27.08
CA ALA A 289 10.15 13.53 27.57
C ALA A 289 10.86 12.80 26.41
N ASP A 290 10.21 12.71 25.23
CA ASP A 290 10.61 11.83 24.13
C ASP A 290 11.16 12.55 22.91
N ALA A 291 11.00 13.88 22.79
CA ALA A 291 11.37 14.62 21.57
C ALA A 291 11.74 16.08 21.85
N TYR A 292 12.55 16.63 20.94
CA TYR A 292 12.83 18.05 20.79
C TYR A 292 12.09 18.60 19.58
N THR A 293 11.50 19.81 19.72
CA THR A 293 10.96 20.59 18.60
C THR A 293 11.82 21.83 18.40
N LEU A 294 12.48 21.91 17.25
CA LEU A 294 13.37 23.00 16.88
C LEU A 294 12.71 23.88 15.81
N SER A 295 12.98 25.18 15.86
CA SER A 295 12.68 26.10 14.77
C SER A 295 13.98 26.51 14.11
N PHE A 296 14.09 26.35 12.79
CA PHE A 296 15.11 26.91 11.94
C PHE A 296 14.46 27.94 11.02
N ALA A 297 14.89 29.20 11.10
CA ALA A 297 14.25 30.27 10.34
C ALA A 297 15.28 31.24 9.76
N ASP A 298 14.97 31.82 8.60
CA ASP A 298 15.68 32.95 8.01
C ASP A 298 14.83 34.23 8.05
N ASN A 299 15.45 35.39 7.74
CA ASN A 299 14.76 36.67 7.61
C ASN A 299 14.75 37.19 6.16
N GLY A 300 14.68 36.27 5.21
CA GLY A 300 14.69 36.60 3.79
C GLY A 300 13.32 36.91 3.19
N ILE A 301 13.20 36.67 1.87
CA ILE A 301 12.01 36.99 1.08
C ILE A 301 10.86 35.97 1.28
N GLY A 302 11.14 34.77 1.81
CA GLY A 302 10.18 33.68 1.85
C GLY A 302 9.95 33.01 0.49
N VAL A 303 8.84 32.27 0.36
CA VAL A 303 8.45 31.51 -0.83
C VAL A 303 6.97 31.70 -1.07
N ASP A 304 6.54 31.82 -2.36
CA ASP A 304 5.12 31.91 -2.70
C ASP A 304 4.36 30.67 -2.20
N GLU A 305 3.14 30.86 -1.70
CA GLU A 305 2.37 29.81 -1.04
C GLU A 305 2.13 28.57 -1.91
N GLU A 306 2.00 28.77 -3.24
CA GLU A 306 1.83 27.68 -4.21
C GLU A 306 3.02 26.71 -4.23
N HIS A 307 4.21 27.15 -3.84
CA HIS A 307 5.42 26.35 -3.83
C HIS A 307 5.69 25.66 -2.50
N ILE A 308 5.13 26.15 -1.38
CA ILE A 308 5.41 25.62 -0.03
C ILE A 308 5.14 24.12 0.09
N GLY A 309 4.04 23.65 -0.52
CA GLY A 309 3.70 22.21 -0.52
C GLY A 309 4.68 21.32 -1.27
N HIS A 310 5.47 21.89 -2.18
CA HIS A 310 6.32 21.17 -3.11
C HIS A 310 7.82 21.25 -2.81
N ILE A 311 8.26 22.13 -1.91
CA ILE A 311 9.69 22.38 -1.70
C ILE A 311 10.48 21.17 -1.20
N PHE A 312 9.82 20.16 -0.63
CA PHE A 312 10.43 18.90 -0.21
C PHE A 312 10.45 17.83 -1.31
N GLU A 313 9.84 18.11 -2.48
CA GLU A 313 9.89 17.18 -3.61
C GLU A 313 11.28 17.15 -4.23
N ARG A 314 11.70 15.97 -4.68
CA ARG A 314 13.02 15.78 -5.29
C ARG A 314 13.12 16.52 -6.61
N PHE A 315 14.23 17.24 -6.82
CA PHE A 315 14.51 18.07 -7.99
C PHE A 315 13.54 19.24 -8.18
N TYR A 316 12.69 19.50 -7.20
CA TYR A 316 11.82 20.67 -7.26
C TYR A 316 12.61 21.97 -7.12
N ARG A 317 12.29 22.95 -7.94
CA ARG A 317 12.92 24.27 -7.98
C ARG A 317 11.91 25.29 -8.43
N ILE A 318 11.80 26.38 -7.71
CA ILE A 318 10.90 27.50 -8.02
C ILE A 318 11.39 28.20 -9.31
N ASP A 319 12.69 28.50 -9.40
CA ASP A 319 13.33 29.09 -10.58
C ASP A 319 14.49 28.21 -11.05
N LYS A 320 14.28 27.51 -12.16
CA LYS A 320 15.29 26.61 -12.76
C LYS A 320 16.53 27.37 -13.27
N GLY A 321 16.38 28.62 -13.68
CA GLY A 321 17.49 29.44 -14.22
C GLY A 321 18.42 29.96 -13.13
N ARG A 322 17.86 30.58 -12.10
CA ARG A 322 18.59 31.14 -10.95
C ARG A 322 19.25 30.04 -10.11
N SER A 323 18.52 28.97 -9.86
CA SER A 323 19.01 27.84 -9.06
C SER A 323 20.18 27.10 -9.75
N ARG A 324 20.22 27.05 -11.10
CA ARG A 324 21.36 26.47 -11.83
C ARG A 324 22.63 27.31 -11.68
N LYS A 325 22.52 28.62 -11.68
CA LYS A 325 23.66 29.55 -11.48
C LYS A 325 24.24 29.46 -10.06
N LEU A 326 23.37 29.20 -9.07
CA LEU A 326 23.75 29.05 -7.66
C LEU A 326 24.18 27.62 -7.27
N GLY A 327 24.19 26.68 -8.22
CA GLY A 327 24.74 25.33 -8.01
C GLY A 327 23.79 24.34 -7.33
N GLY A 328 22.55 24.71 -7.01
CA GLY A 328 21.60 23.84 -6.31
C GLY A 328 21.28 22.55 -7.09
N THR A 329 21.21 21.40 -6.42
CA THR A 329 20.84 20.10 -7.00
C THR A 329 19.31 19.87 -7.03
N GLY A 330 18.57 20.58 -6.18
CA GLY A 330 17.14 20.34 -5.93
C GLY A 330 16.87 19.09 -5.09
N LEU A 331 17.91 18.52 -4.48
CA LEU A 331 17.81 17.35 -3.60
C LEU A 331 17.92 17.72 -2.11
N GLY A 332 18.51 18.86 -1.78
CA GLY A 332 18.82 19.24 -0.39
C GLY A 332 17.63 19.17 0.56
N LEU A 333 16.49 19.81 0.25
CA LEU A 333 15.32 19.77 1.13
C LEU A 333 14.65 18.39 1.17
N SER A 334 14.72 17.61 0.11
CA SER A 334 14.25 16.22 0.14
C SER A 334 15.15 15.33 1.01
N ILE A 335 16.46 15.60 1.05
CA ILE A 335 17.41 14.94 1.98
C ILE A 335 17.07 15.35 3.41
N VAL A 336 16.81 16.61 3.68
CA VAL A 336 16.36 17.09 5.00
C VAL A 336 15.15 16.30 5.47
N LYS A 337 14.08 16.25 4.68
CA LYS A 337 12.85 15.53 5.02
C LYS A 337 13.10 14.05 5.28
N ASN A 338 13.80 13.36 4.37
CA ASN A 338 14.06 11.93 4.51
C ASN A 338 14.98 11.62 5.70
N SER A 339 15.97 12.48 5.99
CA SER A 339 16.84 12.32 7.15
C SER A 339 16.07 12.51 8.48
N ILE A 340 15.13 13.44 8.53
CA ILE A 340 14.26 13.64 9.70
C ILE A 340 13.32 12.45 9.87
N LEU A 341 12.69 11.96 8.79
CA LEU A 341 11.84 10.77 8.81
C LEU A 341 12.61 9.51 9.24
N PHE A 342 13.87 9.38 8.80
CA PHE A 342 14.76 8.29 9.25
C PHE A 342 14.95 8.30 10.77
N HIS A 343 15.04 9.47 11.39
CA HIS A 343 15.12 9.63 12.84
C HIS A 343 13.76 9.52 13.55
N GLY A 344 12.68 9.14 12.84
CA GLY A 344 11.32 9.06 13.40
C GLY A 344 10.70 10.43 13.71
N GLY A 345 11.28 11.50 13.16
CA GLY A 345 10.84 12.87 13.34
C GLY A 345 9.86 13.35 12.27
N ASP A 346 9.51 14.64 12.36
CA ASP A 346 8.66 15.33 11.38
C ASP A 346 9.18 16.73 11.10
N ILE A 347 8.85 17.26 9.90
CA ILE A 347 9.21 18.62 9.49
C ILE A 347 8.04 19.30 8.78
N SER A 348 7.79 20.53 9.16
CA SER A 348 6.87 21.44 8.49
C SER A 348 7.56 22.77 8.16
N VAL A 349 6.96 23.53 7.25
CA VAL A 349 7.50 24.82 6.79
C VAL A 349 6.39 25.83 6.60
N CYS A 350 6.67 27.08 6.90
CA CYS A 350 5.75 28.19 6.64
C CYS A 350 6.51 29.49 6.37
N ASN A 351 5.86 30.43 5.70
CA ASN A 351 6.35 31.81 5.62
C ASN A 351 6.18 32.52 6.97
N ARG A 352 7.20 33.26 7.39
CA ARG A 352 7.15 34.10 8.58
C ARG A 352 6.40 35.40 8.31
N LYS A 353 5.64 35.87 9.27
CA LYS A 353 4.91 37.19 9.20
C LYS A 353 5.85 38.39 8.95
N MET A 354 7.09 38.29 9.40
CA MET A 354 8.10 39.33 9.28
C MET A 354 9.09 39.11 8.13
N GLY A 355 8.76 38.19 7.20
CA GLY A 355 9.59 37.76 6.09
C GLY A 355 10.50 36.57 6.42
N GLY A 356 10.83 35.80 5.39
CA GLY A 356 11.63 34.58 5.44
C GLY A 356 10.81 33.32 5.63
N LEU A 357 11.50 32.18 5.64
CA LEU A 357 10.93 30.85 5.91
C LEU A 357 11.21 30.41 7.33
N GLU A 358 10.31 29.61 7.88
CA GLU A 358 10.48 28.93 9.16
C GLU A 358 10.19 27.43 8.98
N PHE A 359 11.19 26.61 9.30
CA PHE A 359 11.08 25.16 9.37
C PHE A 359 10.91 24.76 10.84
N THR A 360 9.84 24.04 11.14
CA THR A 360 9.61 23.41 12.44
C THR A 360 9.99 21.95 12.34
N ILE A 361 10.97 21.53 13.13
CA ILE A 361 11.59 20.20 13.08
C ILE A 361 11.35 19.50 14.41
N THR A 362 10.72 18.35 14.41
CA THR A 362 10.58 17.50 15.59
C THR A 362 11.49 16.29 15.45
N LEU A 363 12.37 16.07 16.43
CA LEU A 363 13.31 14.95 16.47
C LEU A 363 13.14 14.19 17.78
N PRO A 364 12.85 12.87 17.75
CA PRO A 364 12.86 12.02 18.94
C PRO A 364 14.25 11.99 19.59
N LYS A 365 14.27 11.91 20.93
CA LYS A 365 15.52 11.78 21.71
C LYS A 365 16.18 10.41 21.51
N SER A 366 15.35 9.38 21.28
CA SER A 366 15.79 8.01 20.95
C SER A 366 15.05 7.50 19.72
N LEU A 367 15.72 6.75 18.87
CA LEU A 367 15.08 5.98 17.80
C LEU A 367 14.21 4.87 18.42
N ALA A 368 12.99 4.72 17.92
CA ALA A 368 12.06 3.68 18.35
C ALA A 368 12.53 2.28 17.95
#